data_718509453fbe499ffe3c9c9504ba425f
#
_entry.id   718509453fbe499ffe3c9c9504ba425f
#
_cell.length_a   1.000
_cell.length_b   1.000
_cell.length_c   1.000
_cell.angle_alpha   90.00
_cell.angle_beta   90.00
_cell.angle_gamma   90.00
#
_symmetry.space_group_name_H-M   'P 1'
#
loop_
_entity.id
_entity.type
_entity.pdbx_description
1 polymer ?
#
loop_
_entity_poly.entity_id
_entity_poly.type
_entity_poly.pdbx_seq_one_letter_code
_entity_poly.pdbx_strand_id
1 'polypeptide(L)'
;AYVFTGAGYQQEKALILCEVYRKDGIWRFSVVDSGFNGGLSALLAHFGGEEVKPDPPTPAPAPPEPKVNLSKISLKKSGESHKIDLTKNRRRIHVNLNWDQRRGLFSRGIDLDLACMYRLKDGRQGVIQALGNSFGAADQPPYIKLDKDDRSGASANGENMDFFRPE
;
A
#
# COMPACT_ATOMS: atom_id res chain seq x y z
N ALA A 1 13.77 0.87 -9.21
CA ALA A 1 13.20 0.51 -7.90
C ALA A 1 13.68 1.52 -6.87
N TYR A 2 12.79 2.06 -6.08
CA TYR A 2 13.13 2.77 -4.85
C TYR A 2 13.47 1.74 -3.79
N VAL A 3 14.59 1.89 -3.12
CA VAL A 3 14.99 1.00 -2.02
C VAL A 3 14.76 1.75 -0.71
N PHE A 4 13.77 1.30 0.02
CA PHE A 4 13.47 1.75 1.36
C PHE A 4 14.33 0.94 2.36
N THR A 5 15.23 1.60 3.08
CA THR A 5 16.16 0.91 3.99
C THR A 5 15.70 0.92 5.44
N GLY A 6 14.72 1.75 5.80
CA GLY A 6 14.28 1.96 7.18
C GLY A 6 15.30 2.71 8.06
N ALA A 7 16.49 3.02 7.56
CA ALA A 7 17.57 3.62 8.35
C ALA A 7 17.27 5.05 8.85
N GLY A 8 16.34 5.74 8.20
CA GLY A 8 15.90 7.10 8.58
C GLY A 8 14.81 7.14 9.65
N TYR A 9 14.25 5.99 10.04
CA TYR A 9 13.11 5.90 10.94
C TYR A 9 13.50 5.20 12.24
N GLN A 10 13.10 5.76 13.37
CA GLN A 10 13.45 5.24 14.69
C GLN A 10 12.23 5.07 15.63
N GLN A 11 11.25 5.95 15.53
CA GLN A 11 10.07 6.00 16.41
C GLN A 11 8.76 6.03 15.65
N GLU A 12 8.81 6.09 14.33
CA GLU A 12 7.65 6.13 13.46
C GLU A 12 6.92 4.80 13.48
N LYS A 13 5.60 4.86 13.67
CA LYS A 13 4.71 3.70 13.72
C LYS A 13 3.84 3.57 12.47
N ALA A 14 3.80 4.61 11.63
CA ALA A 14 3.19 4.58 10.31
C ALA A 14 4.03 5.38 9.33
N LEU A 15 4.08 4.92 8.07
CA LEU A 15 4.88 5.51 7.00
C LEU A 15 4.06 5.68 5.74
N ILE A 16 4.22 6.81 5.03
CA ILE A 16 3.78 6.95 3.65
C ILE A 16 5.00 6.73 2.76
N LEU A 17 5.03 5.63 2.02
CA LEU A 17 6.14 5.31 1.13
C LEU A 17 6.00 6.02 -0.21
N CYS A 18 4.79 6.02 -0.77
CA CYS A 18 4.53 6.58 -2.09
C CYS A 18 3.08 7.05 -2.24
N GLU A 19 2.85 7.84 -3.27
CA GLU A 19 1.52 8.21 -3.74
C GLU A 19 1.35 7.92 -5.24
N VAL A 20 0.14 7.57 -5.62
CA VAL A 20 -0.28 7.42 -7.02
C VAL A 20 -1.41 8.40 -7.29
N TYR A 21 -1.21 9.32 -8.20
CA TYR A 21 -2.17 10.38 -8.49
C TYR A 21 -2.29 10.68 -9.98
N ARG A 22 -3.39 11.33 -10.36
CA ARG A 22 -3.64 11.75 -11.74
C ARG A 22 -3.55 13.27 -11.85
N LYS A 23 -2.65 13.76 -12.70
CA LYS A 23 -2.49 15.17 -13.03
C LYS A 23 -2.45 15.36 -14.55
N ASP A 24 -3.25 16.28 -15.06
CA ASP A 24 -3.35 16.60 -16.51
C ASP A 24 -3.72 15.35 -17.36
N GLY A 25 -4.61 14.50 -16.83
CA GLY A 25 -4.99 13.26 -17.50
C GLY A 25 -3.96 12.13 -17.41
N ILE A 26 -2.81 12.35 -16.80
CA ILE A 26 -1.67 11.43 -16.75
C ILE A 26 -1.51 10.89 -15.34
N TRP A 27 -1.35 9.58 -15.20
CA TRP A 27 -1.00 8.94 -13.94
C TRP A 27 0.46 9.19 -13.58
N ARG A 28 0.69 9.47 -12.30
CA ARG A 28 2.01 9.71 -11.73
C ARG A 28 2.20 8.84 -10.48
N PHE A 29 3.41 8.39 -10.29
CA PHE A 29 3.88 7.73 -9.07
C PHE A 29 4.97 8.61 -8.45
N SER A 30 4.84 8.95 -7.17
CA SER A 30 5.80 9.77 -6.44
C SER A 30 6.21 9.07 -5.15
N VAL A 31 7.48 9.12 -4.82
CA VAL A 31 7.99 8.69 -3.51
C VAL A 31 7.76 9.82 -2.51
N VAL A 32 7.06 9.52 -1.42
CA VAL A 32 6.74 10.49 -0.34
C VAL A 32 7.74 10.36 0.81
N ASP A 33 7.93 9.14 1.31
CA ASP A 33 8.90 8.81 2.35
C ASP A 33 8.71 9.65 3.64
N SER A 34 7.49 9.67 4.18
CA SER A 34 7.11 10.41 5.39
C SER A 34 6.71 9.49 6.53
N GLY A 35 7.20 9.76 7.75
CA GLY A 35 6.93 8.98 8.95
C GLY A 35 6.02 9.69 9.96
N PHE A 36 5.25 8.92 10.73
CA PHE A 36 4.30 9.40 11.76
C PHE A 36 4.52 8.65 13.06
N ASN A 37 5.02 9.36 14.10
CA ASN A 37 5.28 8.79 15.43
C ASN A 37 3.99 8.37 16.15
N GLY A 38 2.88 9.07 15.89
CA GLY A 38 1.56 8.74 16.43
C GLY A 38 0.86 7.57 15.73
N GLY A 39 1.55 6.88 14.80
CA GLY A 39 1.03 5.71 14.09
C GLY A 39 -0.14 6.04 13.17
N LEU A 40 -1.04 5.06 13.00
CA LEU A 40 -2.18 5.15 12.10
C LEU A 40 -3.11 6.34 12.42
N SER A 41 -3.36 6.62 13.71
CA SER A 41 -4.20 7.75 14.12
C SER A 41 -3.64 9.09 13.64
N ALA A 42 -2.31 9.31 13.76
CA ALA A 42 -1.66 10.53 13.29
C ALA A 42 -1.65 10.61 11.75
N LEU A 43 -1.46 9.47 11.09
CA LEU A 43 -1.54 9.37 9.65
C LEU A 43 -2.95 9.70 9.13
N LEU A 44 -3.99 9.13 9.73
CA LEU A 44 -5.39 9.40 9.36
C LEU A 44 -5.76 10.87 9.59
N ALA A 45 -5.37 11.44 10.75
CA ALA A 45 -5.61 12.84 11.07
C ALA A 45 -4.95 13.79 10.06
N HIS A 46 -3.77 13.45 9.55
CA HIS A 46 -3.08 14.21 8.50
C HIS A 46 -3.92 14.33 7.22
N PHE A 47 -4.75 13.33 6.91
CA PHE A 47 -5.67 13.33 5.78
C PHE A 47 -7.11 13.72 6.14
N GLY A 48 -7.35 14.20 7.36
CA GLY A 48 -8.68 14.60 7.83
C GLY A 48 -9.62 13.44 8.13
N GLY A 49 -9.07 12.25 8.38
CA GLY A 49 -9.81 11.05 8.76
C GLY A 49 -9.70 10.74 10.24
N GLU A 50 -10.57 9.85 10.72
CA GLU A 50 -10.58 9.31 12.08
C GLU A 50 -10.48 7.79 12.04
N GLU A 51 -9.87 7.20 13.07
CA GLU A 51 -9.75 5.75 13.22
C GLU A 51 -11.09 5.16 13.65
N VAL A 52 -11.67 4.27 12.82
CA VAL A 52 -12.88 3.53 13.16
C VAL A 52 -12.48 2.22 13.83
N LYS A 53 -12.99 1.96 15.05
CA LYS A 53 -12.74 0.69 15.75
C LYS A 53 -13.45 -0.46 15.01
N PRO A 54 -12.75 -1.56 14.70
CA PRO A 54 -13.29 -2.65 13.89
C PRO A 54 -14.24 -3.57 14.65
N ASP A 55 -15.25 -4.08 13.95
CA ASP A 55 -15.99 -5.29 14.33
C ASP A 55 -15.20 -6.56 13.97
N PRO A 56 -15.37 -7.70 14.66
CA PRO A 56 -14.52 -8.90 14.49
C PRO A 56 -14.72 -9.60 13.13
N PRO A 57 -13.66 -10.23 12.58
CA PRO A 57 -13.58 -10.63 11.17
C PRO A 57 -14.18 -11.98 10.80
N THR A 58 -14.66 -12.06 9.55
CA THR A 58 -15.01 -13.32 8.85
C THR A 58 -14.02 -13.56 7.70
N PRO A 59 -13.40 -14.75 7.56
CA PRO A 59 -12.39 -15.02 6.55
C PRO A 59 -12.95 -15.28 5.15
N ALA A 60 -12.30 -14.74 4.11
CA ALA A 60 -12.59 -14.99 2.69
C ALA A 60 -11.44 -15.72 1.96
N PRO A 61 -11.71 -16.59 0.95
CA PRO A 61 -10.72 -17.41 0.27
C PRO A 61 -10.01 -16.69 -0.87
N ALA A 62 -8.70 -17.04 -1.08
CA ALA A 62 -7.80 -16.43 -2.04
C ALA A 62 -7.91 -17.01 -3.47
N PRO A 63 -7.80 -16.20 -4.54
CA PRO A 63 -7.71 -16.64 -5.93
C PRO A 63 -6.26 -16.70 -6.46
N PRO A 64 -5.97 -17.44 -7.58
CA PRO A 64 -4.62 -17.69 -8.09
C PRO A 64 -4.03 -16.53 -8.90
N GLU A 65 -2.67 -16.41 -8.86
CA GLU A 65 -1.88 -15.30 -9.40
C GLU A 65 -1.51 -15.42 -10.89
N PRO A 66 -1.52 -14.32 -11.67
CA PRO A 66 -0.88 -14.25 -12.99
C PRO A 66 0.53 -13.61 -12.92
N LYS A 67 1.49 -14.19 -13.63
CA LYS A 67 2.89 -13.70 -13.75
C LYS A 67 2.96 -12.46 -14.65
N VAL A 68 3.54 -11.36 -14.16
CA VAL A 68 3.70 -10.09 -14.87
C VAL A 68 5.17 -9.75 -15.09
N ASN A 69 5.53 -9.39 -16.32
CA ASN A 69 6.89 -8.98 -16.71
C ASN A 69 7.02 -7.45 -16.56
N LEU A 70 7.82 -6.98 -15.58
CA LEU A 70 7.94 -5.56 -15.21
C LEU A 70 9.31 -5.01 -15.61
N SER A 71 9.33 -3.98 -16.46
CA SER A 71 10.54 -3.15 -16.63
C SER A 71 10.78 -2.33 -15.36
N LYS A 72 11.94 -2.54 -14.73
CA LYS A 72 12.29 -1.95 -13.44
C LYS A 72 12.71 -0.49 -13.59
N ILE A 73 11.98 0.42 -12.95
CA ILE A 73 12.34 1.85 -12.82
C ILE A 73 12.80 2.08 -11.39
N SER A 74 13.96 2.72 -11.23
CA SER A 74 14.52 3.02 -9.91
C SER A 74 14.32 4.50 -9.59
N LEU A 75 13.60 4.81 -8.51
CA LEU A 75 13.52 6.13 -7.90
C LEU A 75 14.47 6.12 -6.68
N LYS A 76 15.33 7.14 -6.56
CA LYS A 76 16.43 7.13 -5.59
C LYS A 76 16.25 8.14 -4.46
N LYS A 77 15.39 9.12 -4.61
CA LYS A 77 15.19 10.22 -3.64
C LYS A 77 13.70 10.42 -3.33
N SER A 78 13.42 10.88 -2.11
CA SER A 78 12.09 11.37 -1.74
C SER A 78 11.66 12.52 -2.66
N GLY A 79 10.40 12.55 -3.06
CA GLY A 79 9.85 13.54 -4.01
C GLY A 79 10.12 13.24 -5.49
N GLU A 80 10.94 12.25 -5.83
CA GLU A 80 11.07 11.80 -7.22
C GLU A 80 9.75 11.20 -7.71
N SER A 81 9.34 11.52 -8.93
CA SER A 81 8.13 11.00 -9.56
C SER A 81 8.42 10.38 -10.92
N HIS A 82 7.64 9.36 -11.26
CA HIS A 82 7.68 8.74 -12.57
C HIS A 82 6.31 8.77 -13.24
N LYS A 83 6.31 9.07 -14.55
CA LYS A 83 5.11 9.02 -15.38
C LYS A 83 4.78 7.57 -15.72
N ILE A 84 3.59 7.12 -15.36
CA ILE A 84 3.11 5.77 -15.64
C ILE A 84 2.16 5.83 -16.84
N ASP A 85 2.47 5.11 -17.92
CA ASP A 85 1.57 4.93 -19.05
C ASP A 85 0.69 3.69 -18.81
N LEU A 86 -0.54 3.92 -18.38
CA LEU A 86 -1.53 2.87 -18.16
C LEU A 86 -2.40 2.59 -19.42
N THR A 87 -2.10 3.24 -20.55
CA THR A 87 -2.92 3.11 -21.77
C THR A 87 -2.54 1.90 -22.63
N LYS A 88 -1.29 1.42 -22.53
CA LYS A 88 -0.78 0.31 -23.32
C LYS A 88 -0.78 -0.99 -22.51
N ASN A 89 -1.86 -1.75 -22.55
CA ASN A 89 -2.00 -3.11 -21.99
C ASN A 89 -1.67 -3.30 -20.51
N ARG A 90 -1.42 -2.23 -19.74
CA ARG A 90 -1.18 -2.31 -18.30
C ARG A 90 -2.40 -1.79 -17.54
N ARG A 91 -3.34 -2.68 -17.31
CA ARG A 91 -4.58 -2.36 -16.58
C ARG A 91 -4.41 -2.39 -15.07
N ARG A 92 -3.19 -2.68 -14.58
CA ARG A 92 -2.93 -2.94 -13.16
C ARG A 92 -1.60 -2.33 -12.72
N ILE A 93 -1.60 -1.64 -11.57
CA ILE A 93 -0.41 -1.32 -10.79
C ILE A 93 -0.36 -2.32 -9.64
N HIS A 94 0.78 -2.93 -9.42
CA HIS A 94 1.01 -3.88 -8.35
C HIS A 94 2.01 -3.32 -7.36
N VAL A 95 1.66 -3.28 -6.07
CA VAL A 95 2.51 -2.89 -4.95
C VAL A 95 2.70 -4.12 -4.07
N ASN A 96 3.95 -4.47 -3.78
CA ASN A 96 4.29 -5.57 -2.89
C ASN A 96 5.07 -5.04 -1.69
N LEU A 97 4.65 -5.44 -0.50
CA LEU A 97 5.37 -5.26 0.76
C LEU A 97 5.88 -6.62 1.21
N ASN A 98 7.20 -6.77 1.23
CA ASN A 98 7.85 -7.97 1.74
C ASN A 98 8.94 -7.55 2.72
N TRP A 99 9.00 -8.19 3.87
CA TRP A 99 9.99 -7.89 4.90
C TRP A 99 10.53 -9.15 5.56
N ASP A 100 11.80 -9.06 6.00
CA ASP A 100 12.45 -10.12 6.74
C ASP A 100 12.41 -9.82 8.24
N GLN A 101 11.88 -10.75 9.01
CA GLN A 101 12.01 -10.71 10.44
C GLN A 101 13.41 -11.20 10.86
N ARG A 102 14.28 -10.31 11.29
CA ARG A 102 15.53 -10.70 11.96
C ARG A 102 15.17 -11.34 13.31
N ARG A 103 15.23 -12.66 13.37
CA ARG A 103 15.00 -13.44 14.59
C ARG A 103 16.19 -13.29 15.52
N GLY A 104 16.14 -12.30 16.43
CA GLY A 104 16.99 -12.28 17.63
C GLY A 104 16.27 -12.98 18.78
N LEU A 105 17.00 -13.61 19.69
CA LEU A 105 16.46 -14.33 20.88
C LEU A 105 15.54 -13.46 21.77
N PHE A 106 15.52 -12.13 21.59
CA PHE A 106 14.73 -11.16 22.35
C PHE A 106 14.00 -10.12 21.49
N SER A 107 13.95 -10.28 20.15
CA SER A 107 13.24 -9.35 19.28
C SER A 107 11.77 -9.70 19.20
N ARG A 108 10.88 -8.75 19.55
CA ARG A 108 9.47 -8.82 19.13
C ARG A 108 9.43 -8.78 17.61
N GLY A 109 8.69 -9.69 17.00
CA GLY A 109 8.44 -9.64 15.56
C GLY A 109 7.88 -8.27 15.15
N ILE A 110 8.31 -7.76 14.01
CA ILE A 110 7.75 -6.54 13.41
C ILE A 110 6.58 -7.00 12.54
N ASP A 111 5.41 -6.40 12.78
CA ASP A 111 4.23 -6.54 11.95
C ASP A 111 4.12 -5.29 11.09
N LEU A 112 4.13 -5.46 9.76
CA LEU A 112 4.01 -4.37 8.79
C LEU A 112 2.76 -4.58 7.95
N ASP A 113 1.86 -3.61 7.97
CA ASP A 113 0.61 -3.63 7.21
C ASP A 113 0.71 -2.73 5.99
N LEU A 114 0.31 -3.26 4.83
CA LEU A 114 0.16 -2.47 3.62
C LEU A 114 -1.24 -1.85 3.56
N ALA A 115 -1.31 -0.53 3.50
CA ALA A 115 -2.56 0.20 3.40
C ALA A 115 -2.54 1.24 2.27
N CYS A 116 -3.73 1.57 1.76
CA CYS A 116 -3.90 2.63 0.77
C CYS A 116 -5.08 3.53 1.15
N MET A 117 -4.81 4.80 1.41
CA MET A 117 -5.86 5.81 1.46
C MET A 117 -6.15 6.31 0.05
N TYR A 118 -7.43 6.42 -0.29
CA TYR A 118 -7.86 6.86 -1.60
C TYR A 118 -8.87 8.01 -1.53
N ARG A 119 -8.87 8.83 -2.57
CA ARG A 119 -9.93 9.81 -2.86
C ARG A 119 -10.31 9.72 -4.33
N LEU A 120 -11.57 9.46 -4.60
CA LEU A 120 -12.13 9.40 -5.94
C LEU A 120 -12.41 10.81 -6.49
N LYS A 121 -12.64 10.88 -7.79
CA LYS A 121 -12.93 12.14 -8.50
C LYS A 121 -14.22 12.79 -8.03
N ASP A 122 -15.18 12.01 -7.57
CA ASP A 122 -16.47 12.46 -7.01
C ASP A 122 -16.39 12.91 -5.54
N GLY A 123 -15.18 12.92 -4.96
CA GLY A 123 -14.92 13.34 -3.57
C GLY A 123 -15.01 12.21 -2.55
N ARG A 124 -15.54 11.03 -2.89
CA ARG A 124 -15.54 9.87 -1.97
C ARG A 124 -14.11 9.48 -1.61
N GLN A 125 -13.89 9.21 -0.35
CA GLN A 125 -12.58 8.81 0.18
C GLN A 125 -12.72 7.64 1.14
N GLY A 126 -11.64 6.93 1.37
CA GLY A 126 -11.61 5.80 2.28
C GLY A 126 -10.23 5.18 2.35
N VAL A 127 -10.15 4.00 2.98
CA VAL A 127 -8.91 3.25 3.15
C VAL A 127 -9.12 1.79 2.74
N ILE A 128 -8.12 1.21 2.09
CA ILE A 128 -7.98 -0.23 1.87
C ILE A 128 -6.87 -0.68 2.79
N GLN A 129 -7.17 -1.64 3.67
CA GLN A 129 -6.26 -2.17 4.68
C GLN A 129 -6.79 -3.49 5.25
N ALA A 130 -5.91 -4.29 5.85
CA ALA A 130 -6.31 -5.53 6.54
C ALA A 130 -7.14 -5.24 7.80
N LEU A 131 -6.75 -4.21 8.56
CA LEU A 131 -7.47 -3.78 9.75
C LEU A 131 -8.92 -3.37 9.39
N GLY A 132 -9.90 -3.97 10.06
CA GLY A 132 -11.32 -3.74 9.77
C GLY A 132 -11.83 -4.45 8.51
N ASN A 133 -11.09 -5.41 7.96
CA ASN A 133 -11.46 -6.18 6.76
C ASN A 133 -11.77 -5.35 5.51
N SER A 134 -11.14 -4.20 5.37
CA SER A 134 -11.31 -3.31 4.22
C SER A 134 -10.39 -3.69 3.07
N PHE A 135 -10.46 -4.95 2.59
CA PHE A 135 -9.57 -5.47 1.54
C PHE A 135 -9.84 -4.91 0.15
N GLY A 136 -10.97 -4.22 -0.05
CA GLY A 136 -11.35 -3.66 -1.34
C GLY A 136 -11.76 -4.70 -2.37
N ALA A 137 -11.88 -4.26 -3.65
CA ALA A 137 -12.29 -5.11 -4.76
C ALA A 137 -11.67 -4.66 -6.08
N ALA A 138 -11.57 -5.60 -7.03
CA ALA A 138 -11.02 -5.35 -8.36
C ALA A 138 -12.05 -4.80 -9.35
N ASP A 139 -13.33 -5.13 -9.14
CA ASP A 139 -14.47 -4.96 -10.05
C ASP A 139 -15.41 -3.81 -9.68
N GLN A 140 -15.19 -3.16 -8.54
CA GLN A 140 -15.97 -2.02 -8.08
C GLN A 140 -15.07 -0.92 -7.46
N PRO A 141 -15.52 0.34 -7.45
CA PRO A 141 -14.74 1.42 -6.82
C PRO A 141 -14.37 1.12 -5.36
N PRO A 142 -13.13 1.41 -4.95
CA PRO A 142 -12.11 2.21 -5.63
C PRO A 142 -11.25 1.46 -6.67
N TYR A 143 -11.57 0.21 -7.02
CA TYR A 143 -10.77 -0.66 -7.91
C TYR A 143 -9.36 -0.92 -7.35
N ILE A 144 -9.26 -1.00 -6.04
CA ILE A 144 -8.04 -1.30 -5.28
C ILE A 144 -8.32 -2.55 -4.47
N LYS A 145 -7.41 -3.53 -4.50
CA LYS A 145 -7.55 -4.77 -3.75
C LYS A 145 -6.26 -5.11 -3.03
N LEU A 146 -6.35 -5.34 -1.73
CA LEU A 146 -5.32 -5.97 -0.90
C LEU A 146 -5.58 -7.48 -0.89
N ASP A 147 -4.55 -8.31 -1.03
CA ASP A 147 -4.71 -9.78 -1.13
C ASP A 147 -4.92 -10.43 0.24
N LYS A 148 -4.16 -10.04 1.24
CA LYS A 148 -4.14 -10.66 2.58
C LYS A 148 -3.47 -9.76 3.62
N ASP A 149 -3.52 -10.21 4.88
CA ASP A 149 -2.80 -9.72 6.03
C ASP A 149 -1.67 -10.74 6.40
N ASP A 150 -0.41 -10.33 6.34
CA ASP A 150 0.74 -11.16 6.76
C ASP A 150 1.36 -10.60 8.04
N ARG A 151 0.82 -10.97 9.17
CA ARG A 151 1.26 -10.51 10.51
C ARG A 151 2.66 -10.96 10.91
N SER A 152 3.28 -11.82 10.14
CA SER A 152 4.51 -12.47 10.56
C SER A 152 5.71 -12.18 9.66
N GLY A 153 5.50 -11.62 8.47
CA GLY A 153 6.53 -11.52 7.44
C GLY A 153 7.05 -12.89 6.98
N ALA A 154 6.31 -13.98 7.31
CA ALA A 154 6.71 -15.34 6.96
C ALA A 154 6.23 -15.75 5.57
N SER A 155 5.33 -14.99 4.98
CA SER A 155 4.84 -15.25 3.63
C SER A 155 5.94 -14.95 2.60
N ALA A 156 6.28 -15.94 1.77
CA ALA A 156 7.29 -15.77 0.71
C ALA A 156 6.95 -14.62 -0.27
N ASN A 157 5.66 -14.27 -0.40
CA ASN A 157 5.16 -13.22 -1.30
C ASN A 157 4.75 -11.94 -0.57
N GLY A 158 4.89 -11.84 0.76
CA GLY A 158 4.48 -10.68 1.55
C GLY A 158 3.00 -10.32 1.38
N GLU A 159 2.67 -9.04 1.51
CA GLU A 159 1.37 -8.46 1.21
C GLU A 159 1.36 -7.80 -0.17
N ASN A 160 0.26 -7.91 -0.89
CA ASN A 160 0.15 -7.39 -2.24
C ASN A 160 -1.10 -6.53 -2.38
N MET A 161 -0.92 -5.35 -2.96
CA MET A 161 -2.01 -4.43 -3.29
C MET A 161 -2.04 -4.13 -4.78
N ASP A 162 -3.21 -4.33 -5.36
CA ASP A 162 -3.44 -4.12 -6.78
C ASP A 162 -4.38 -2.95 -7.02
N PHE A 163 -3.99 -2.08 -7.94
CA PHE A 163 -4.80 -0.97 -8.44
C PHE A 163 -5.24 -1.31 -9.85
N PHE A 164 -6.53 -1.42 -10.06
CA PHE A 164 -7.12 -1.77 -11.35
C PHE A 164 -7.64 -0.53 -12.06
N ARG A 165 -7.53 -0.51 -13.37
CA ARG A 165 -8.18 0.51 -14.19
C ARG A 165 -9.57 -0.01 -14.57
N PRO A 166 -10.66 0.69 -14.23
CA PRO A 166 -11.98 0.38 -14.78
C PRO A 166 -11.97 0.60 -16.29
N GLU A 167 -12.74 -0.21 -17.02
CA GLU A 167 -12.96 -0.08 -18.47
C GLU A 167 -13.73 1.19 -18.81
#